data_3854cf4ff57c577bf2fabc8388fc8378
#
_entry.id   3854cf4ff57c577bf2fabc8388fc8378
#
_cell.length_a   1.000
_cell.length_b   1.000
_cell.length_c   1.000
_cell.angle_alpha   90.00
_cell.angle_beta   90.00
_cell.angle_gamma   90.00
#
_symmetry.space_group_name_H-M   'P 1'
#
loop_
_entity.id
_entity.type
_entity.pdbx_description
1 polymer ?
#
loop_
_entity_poly.entity_id
_entity_poly.type
_entity_poly.pdbx_seq_one_letter_code
_entity_poly.pdbx_strand_id
1 'polypeptide(L)'
;MKQIVQYLSSGEIALIETPIPKLKKGQVLIKSSKTLLSSGTEKFLIDFGKSNLVQKALKQPERVKDVLSKTKTDGIINTVKSVQSKLDEPIPLGYCN
;
A
#
# COMPACT_ATOMS: atom_id res chain seq x y z
N MET A 1 -18.94 -3.58 0.78
CA MET A 1 -18.45 -3.61 -0.63
C MET A 1 -17.15 -4.40 -0.71
N LYS A 2 -16.87 -4.99 -1.85
CA LYS A 2 -15.65 -5.78 -2.05
C LYS A 2 -14.52 -4.89 -2.54
N GLN A 3 -13.34 -5.10 -1.99
CA GLN A 3 -12.12 -4.36 -2.36
C GLN A 3 -10.95 -5.32 -2.51
N ILE A 4 -10.17 -5.16 -3.56
CA ILE A 4 -8.93 -5.90 -3.77
C ILE A 4 -7.80 -5.13 -3.12
N VAL A 5 -7.06 -5.79 -2.26
CA VAL A 5 -5.92 -5.22 -1.53
C VAL A 5 -4.69 -6.09 -1.68
N GLN A 6 -3.53 -5.49 -1.50
CA GLN A 6 -2.25 -6.19 -1.44
C GLN A 6 -1.53 -5.87 -0.14
N TYR A 7 -0.95 -6.90 0.47
CA TYR A 7 -0.05 -6.76 1.62
C TYR A 7 1.39 -6.74 1.11
N LEU A 8 2.07 -5.62 1.28
CA LEU A 8 3.43 -5.47 0.75
C LEU A 8 4.47 -6.32 1.48
N SER A 9 4.21 -6.70 2.73
CA SER A 9 5.11 -7.56 3.51
C SER A 9 5.19 -8.98 2.96
N SER A 10 4.03 -9.55 2.59
CA SER A 10 3.91 -10.92 2.08
C SER A 10 3.78 -11.03 0.57
N GLY A 11 3.40 -9.93 -0.10
CA GLY A 11 3.03 -9.93 -1.51
C GLY A 11 1.66 -10.55 -1.79
N GLU A 12 0.91 -10.91 -0.74
CA GLU A 12 -0.41 -11.51 -0.86
C GLU A 12 -1.42 -10.52 -1.41
N ILE A 13 -2.28 -10.98 -2.31
CA ILE A 13 -3.42 -10.23 -2.82
C ILE A 13 -4.69 -10.86 -2.26
N ALA A 14 -5.53 -10.06 -1.64
CA ALA A 14 -6.76 -10.52 -1.02
C ALA A 14 -7.97 -9.71 -1.47
N LEU A 15 -9.13 -10.37 -1.48
CA LEU A 15 -10.42 -9.73 -1.64
C LEU A 15 -11.04 -9.56 -0.25
N ILE A 16 -11.19 -8.34 0.18
CA ILE A 16 -11.76 -8.03 1.49
C ILE A 16 -13.16 -7.41 1.37
N GLU A 17 -13.97 -7.62 2.38
CA GLU A 17 -15.27 -6.97 2.51
C GLU A 17 -15.10 -5.73 3.40
N THR A 18 -15.50 -4.57 2.88
CA THR A 18 -15.43 -3.30 3.59
C THR A 18 -16.82 -2.68 3.70
N PRO A 19 -17.12 -1.92 4.77
CA PRO A 19 -18.39 -1.21 4.86
C PRO A 19 -18.53 -0.16 3.76
N ILE A 20 -19.76 0.08 3.32
CA ILE A 20 -20.07 1.15 2.39
C ILE A 20 -19.90 2.49 3.13
N PRO A 21 -19.19 3.48 2.55
CA PRO A 21 -19.03 4.78 3.17
C PRO A 21 -20.38 5.46 3.47
N LYS A 22 -20.49 6.06 4.64
CA LYS A 22 -21.69 6.85 4.99
C LYS A 22 -21.57 8.26 4.41
N LEU A 23 -22.64 8.71 3.77
CA LEU A 23 -22.74 10.06 3.23
C LEU A 23 -22.79 11.09 4.37
N LYS A 24 -21.96 12.12 4.28
CA LYS A 24 -21.95 13.28 5.19
C LYS A 24 -22.39 14.54 4.44
N LYS A 25 -22.79 15.58 5.20
CA LYS A 25 -23.16 16.87 4.61
C LYS A 25 -22.01 17.43 3.77
N GLY A 26 -22.32 17.90 2.56
CA GLY A 26 -21.33 18.43 1.63
C GLY A 26 -20.56 17.39 0.82
N GLN A 27 -20.93 16.10 0.93
CA GLN A 27 -20.33 15.02 0.17
C GLN A 27 -21.33 14.40 -0.80
N VAL A 28 -20.81 13.74 -1.82
CA VAL A 28 -21.58 12.90 -2.73
C VAL A 28 -21.07 11.44 -2.64
N LEU A 29 -21.98 10.49 -2.74
CA LEU A 29 -21.64 9.07 -2.82
C LEU A 29 -21.76 8.62 -4.26
N ILE A 30 -20.67 8.15 -4.83
CA ILE A 30 -20.59 7.71 -6.23
C ILE A 30 -20.46 6.19 -6.25
N LYS A 31 -21.30 5.53 -7.04
CA LYS A 31 -21.17 4.10 -7.34
C LYS A 31 -20.51 3.96 -8.71
N SER A 32 -19.25 3.56 -8.71
CA SER A 32 -18.50 3.31 -9.95
C SER A 32 -19.04 2.07 -10.65
N SER A 33 -19.24 2.14 -11.94
CA SER A 33 -19.65 1.01 -12.78
C SER A 33 -18.50 0.37 -13.53
N LYS A 34 -17.42 1.12 -13.74
CA LYS A 34 -16.20 0.66 -14.44
C LYS A 34 -14.98 1.29 -13.79
N THR A 35 -13.87 0.58 -13.84
CA THR A 35 -12.57 1.05 -13.35
C THR A 35 -11.54 0.91 -14.45
N LEU A 36 -10.71 1.93 -14.63
CA LEU A 36 -9.57 1.87 -15.53
C LEU A 36 -8.36 1.32 -14.75
N LEU A 37 -7.74 0.29 -15.28
CA LEU A 37 -6.52 -0.29 -14.74
C LEU A 37 -5.32 0.10 -15.61
N SER A 38 -4.28 0.61 -14.96
CA SER A 38 -2.98 0.80 -15.59
C SER A 38 -2.12 -0.43 -15.34
N SER A 39 -1.91 -1.24 -16.37
CA SER A 39 -1.14 -2.48 -16.26
C SER A 39 0.28 -2.26 -15.74
N GLY A 40 0.92 -1.15 -16.11
CA GLY A 40 2.26 -0.82 -15.65
C GLY A 40 2.31 -0.49 -14.16
N THR A 41 1.41 0.35 -13.66
CA THR A 41 1.36 0.76 -12.25
C THR A 41 0.95 -0.39 -11.34
N GLU A 42 -0.08 -1.13 -11.68
CA GLU A 42 -0.54 -2.28 -10.89
C GLU A 42 0.51 -3.39 -10.86
N LYS A 43 1.12 -3.68 -12.00
CA LYS A 43 2.21 -4.65 -12.07
C LYS A 43 3.40 -4.24 -11.22
N PHE A 44 3.78 -2.97 -11.22
CA PHE A 44 4.85 -2.45 -10.38
C PHE A 44 4.57 -2.70 -8.89
N LEU A 45 3.36 -2.41 -8.43
CA LEU A 45 2.95 -2.64 -7.04
C LEU A 45 2.96 -4.13 -6.67
N ILE A 46 2.45 -4.98 -7.55
CA ILE A 46 2.43 -6.43 -7.35
C ILE A 46 3.85 -7.00 -7.28
N ASP A 47 4.71 -6.61 -8.21
CA ASP A 47 6.11 -7.06 -8.24
C ASP A 47 6.89 -6.54 -7.03
N PHE A 48 6.62 -5.29 -6.61
CA PHE A 48 7.21 -4.72 -5.40
C PHE A 48 6.80 -5.51 -4.15
N GLY A 49 5.52 -5.85 -4.01
CA GLY A 49 5.03 -6.63 -2.88
C GLY A 49 5.62 -8.05 -2.81
N LYS A 50 5.88 -8.65 -3.96
CA LYS A 50 6.49 -9.99 -4.04
C LYS A 50 8.01 -9.99 -3.88
N SER A 51 8.67 -8.84 -3.92
CA SER A 51 10.11 -8.75 -3.77
C SER A 51 10.54 -8.88 -2.31
N ASN A 52 11.79 -9.32 -2.05
CA ASN A 52 12.35 -9.36 -0.71
C ASN A 52 12.70 -7.93 -0.21
N LEU A 53 13.08 -7.79 1.07
CA LEU A 53 13.39 -6.48 1.68
C LEU A 53 14.54 -5.75 0.96
N VAL A 54 15.56 -6.48 0.51
CA VAL A 54 16.69 -5.88 -0.22
C VAL A 54 16.25 -5.36 -1.57
N GLN A 55 15.45 -6.15 -2.32
CA GLN A 55 14.88 -5.72 -3.59
C GLN A 55 13.91 -4.55 -3.43
N LYS A 56 13.10 -4.52 -2.35
CA LYS A 56 12.23 -3.39 -2.01
C LYS A 56 13.05 -2.12 -1.78
N ALA A 57 14.15 -2.21 -1.04
CA ALA A 57 15.04 -1.09 -0.78
C ALA A 57 15.67 -0.55 -2.08
N LEU A 58 16.12 -1.42 -2.97
CA LEU A 58 16.70 -1.03 -4.27
C LEU A 58 15.68 -0.36 -5.20
N LYS A 59 14.41 -0.76 -5.15
CA LYS A 59 13.32 -0.16 -5.95
C LYS A 59 12.85 1.19 -5.43
N GLN A 60 13.09 1.50 -4.16
CA GLN A 60 12.63 2.71 -3.49
C GLN A 60 13.76 3.40 -2.71
N PRO A 61 14.78 3.97 -3.42
CA PRO A 61 15.96 4.57 -2.77
C PRO A 61 15.61 5.75 -1.87
N GLU A 62 14.60 6.53 -2.21
CA GLU A 62 14.14 7.67 -1.40
C GLU A 62 13.60 7.22 -0.04
N ARG A 63 12.86 6.12 0.00
CA ARG A 63 12.33 5.55 1.24
C ARG A 63 13.43 4.96 2.12
N VAL A 64 14.51 4.49 1.54
CA VAL A 64 15.71 4.05 2.27
C VAL A 64 16.35 5.24 3.01
N LYS A 65 16.45 6.40 2.36
CA LYS A 65 16.92 7.63 3.01
C LYS A 65 16.04 8.05 4.19
N ASP A 66 14.72 7.98 4.03
CA ASP A 66 13.77 8.28 5.11
C ASP A 66 13.94 7.33 6.30
N VAL A 67 14.12 6.03 6.04
CA VAL A 67 14.39 5.01 7.07
C VAL A 67 15.71 5.29 7.79
N LEU A 68 16.77 5.62 7.06
CA LEU A 68 18.08 5.96 7.65
C LEU A 68 18.00 7.20 8.53
N SER A 69 17.28 8.24 8.09
CA SER A 69 17.05 9.45 8.89
C SER A 69 16.26 9.13 10.15
N LYS A 70 15.24 8.30 10.06
CA LYS A 70 14.41 7.85 11.18
C LYS A 70 15.18 6.98 12.16
N THR A 71 16.11 6.16 11.68
CA THR A 71 17.02 5.36 12.53
C THR A 71 17.88 6.23 13.42
N LYS A 72 18.32 7.38 12.95
CA LYS A 72 19.10 8.34 13.75
C LYS A 72 18.26 9.00 14.85
N THR A 73 16.96 9.19 14.63
CA THR A 73 16.06 9.90 15.55
C THR A 73 15.39 8.97 16.56
N ASP A 74 14.85 7.84 16.10
CA ASP A 74 13.98 6.94 16.89
C ASP A 74 14.66 5.64 17.35
N GLY A 75 15.90 5.38 16.88
CA GLY A 75 16.62 4.12 17.12
C GLY A 75 16.23 3.00 16.14
N ILE A 76 17.09 1.99 16.05
CA ILE A 76 17.00 0.91 15.05
C ILE A 76 15.73 0.06 15.25
N ILE A 77 15.40 -0.32 16.50
CA ILE A 77 14.27 -1.20 16.80
C ILE A 77 12.93 -0.53 16.42
N ASN A 78 12.76 0.73 16.79
CA ASN A 78 11.54 1.48 16.50
C ASN A 78 11.39 1.72 14.99
N THR A 79 12.48 1.95 14.28
CA THR A 79 12.50 2.12 12.82
C THR A 79 12.07 0.83 12.13
N VAL A 80 12.61 -0.32 12.51
CA VAL A 80 12.24 -1.63 11.94
C VAL A 80 10.76 -1.92 12.18
N LYS A 81 10.26 -1.69 13.40
CA LYS A 81 8.83 -1.86 13.71
C LYS A 81 7.94 -0.95 12.86
N SER A 82 8.33 0.31 12.66
CA SER A 82 7.56 1.26 11.85
C SER A 82 7.51 0.86 10.37
N VAL A 83 8.62 0.39 9.82
CA VAL A 83 8.69 -0.12 8.44
C VAL A 83 7.83 -1.36 8.29
N GLN A 84 7.95 -2.32 9.19
CA GLN A 84 7.15 -3.54 9.17
C GLN A 84 5.66 -3.25 9.26
N SER A 85 5.25 -2.36 10.16
CA SER A 85 3.86 -1.94 10.30
C SER A 85 3.30 -1.36 9.01
N LYS A 86 4.05 -0.51 8.33
CA LYS A 86 3.63 0.06 7.03
C LYS A 86 3.56 -0.98 5.91
N LEU A 87 4.44 -1.96 5.92
CA LEU A 87 4.40 -3.06 4.94
C LEU A 87 3.24 -4.03 5.20
N ASP A 88 2.81 -4.14 6.45
CA ASP A 88 1.67 -5.00 6.85
C ASP A 88 0.31 -4.34 6.60
N GLU A 89 0.26 -3.01 6.40
CA GLU A 89 -0.98 -2.33 6.02
C GLU A 89 -1.43 -2.76 4.62
N PRO A 90 -2.70 -3.14 4.45
CA PRO A 90 -3.23 -3.48 3.13
C PRO A 90 -3.33 -2.24 2.25
N ILE A 91 -2.81 -2.33 1.05
CA ILE A 91 -2.89 -1.26 0.05
C ILE A 91 -3.98 -1.61 -0.97
N PRO A 92 -4.99 -0.75 -1.16
CA PRO A 92 -5.99 -0.99 -2.20
C PRO A 92 -5.36 -0.92 -3.59
N LEU A 93 -5.72 -1.87 -4.44
CA LEU A 93 -5.35 -1.86 -5.85
C LEU A 93 -6.41 -1.13 -6.68
N GLY A 94 -5.97 -0.44 -7.73
CA GLY A 94 -6.83 0.39 -8.55
C GLY A 94 -7.00 1.80 -7.98
N TYR A 95 -7.00 2.80 -8.84
CA TYR A 95 -7.05 4.21 -8.43
C TYR A 95 -7.89 5.10 -9.37
N CYS A 96 -8.37 4.57 -10.46
CA CYS A 96 -9.15 5.34 -11.45
C CYS A 96 -10.51 4.68 -11.69
N ASN A 97 -11.54 5.34 -11.24
CA ASN A 97 -12.93 4.89 -11.37
C ASN A 97 -13.71 5.78 -12.35
#